data_3ad705994516cec8790040b939b91911
#
_entry.id   3ad705994516cec8790040b939b91911
#
_cell.length_a   1.000
_cell.length_b   1.000
_cell.length_c   1.000
_cell.angle_alpha   90.00
_cell.angle_beta   90.00
_cell.angle_gamma   90.00
#
_symmetry.space_group_name_H-M   'P 1'
#
loop_
_entity.id
_entity.type
_entity.pdbx_description
1 polymer ?
#
loop_
_entity_poly.entity_id
_entity_poly.type
_entity_poly.pdbx_seq_one_letter_code
_entity_poly.pdbx_strand_id
1 'polypeptide(L)'
;FRIVINAEGGRRGGLSRVVVGPEDEVREIYEEAYRWRVTASLAVALFSLVVSVMALVLWMTLGGHGKASGFMRDGLYLSAGVAELCWVVRLSDVAITHPPMSWPWWSAVQTMAFAGWICCAGLFCHHVAGWQRLAGMRWVQTVLLGLFLTSAPAAYLAQTHQNALYLTL
;
A
#
# COMPACT_ATOMS: atom_id res chain seq x y z
N PHE A 1 30.20 19.56 11.68
CA PHE A 1 29.55 18.91 10.52
C PHE A 1 28.14 19.49 10.39
N ARG A 2 27.76 19.94 9.20
CA ARG A 2 26.39 20.38 8.89
C ARG A 2 25.81 19.41 7.88
N ILE A 3 24.81 18.63 8.29
CA ILE A 3 24.08 17.73 7.38
C ILE A 3 22.87 18.51 6.88
N VAL A 4 22.81 18.75 5.57
CA VAL A 4 21.67 19.37 4.92
C VAL A 4 20.90 18.26 4.20
N ILE A 5 19.66 18.01 4.64
CA ILE A 5 18.76 17.07 3.96
C ILE A 5 17.95 17.88 2.97
N ASN A 6 18.25 17.72 1.69
CA ASN A 6 17.48 18.35 0.62
C ASN A 6 16.43 17.33 0.13
N ALA A 7 15.16 17.58 0.47
CA ALA A 7 14.04 16.75 -0.02
C ALA A 7 13.53 17.33 -1.33
N GLU A 8 14.02 16.82 -2.45
CA GLU A 8 13.53 17.19 -3.76
C GLU A 8 12.08 16.73 -3.99
N GLY A 9 11.25 17.56 -4.58
CA GLY A 9 9.91 17.20 -5.04
C GLY A 9 8.87 16.97 -3.94
N GLY A 10 9.07 17.50 -2.73
CA GLY A 10 8.10 17.35 -1.63
C GLY A 10 8.16 16.00 -0.89
N ARG A 11 9.21 15.20 -1.14
CA ARG A 11 9.48 13.98 -0.37
C ARG A 11 9.80 14.34 1.08
N ARG A 12 9.21 13.61 2.02
CA ARG A 12 9.62 13.70 3.43
C ARG A 12 11.00 13.06 3.57
N GLY A 13 12.01 13.87 3.83
CA GLY A 13 13.33 13.39 4.24
C GLY A 13 13.31 13.04 5.73
N GLY A 14 13.92 11.93 6.09
CA GLY A 14 14.12 11.51 7.48
C GLY A 14 15.49 10.86 7.64
N LEU A 15 16.16 11.17 8.77
CA LEU A 15 17.35 10.44 9.19
C LEU A 15 16.91 9.28 10.06
N SER A 16 17.15 8.05 9.62
CA SER A 16 16.89 6.87 10.44
C SER A 16 18.10 6.52 11.31
N ARG A 17 19.15 6.02 10.71
CA ARG A 17 20.39 5.67 11.38
C ARG A 17 21.54 6.39 10.69
N VAL A 18 22.30 7.16 11.45
CA VAL A 18 23.51 7.82 10.93
C VAL A 18 24.71 6.98 11.33
N VAL A 19 25.47 6.53 10.34
CA VAL A 19 26.75 5.84 10.53
C VAL A 19 27.81 6.79 9.99
N VAL A 20 28.86 7.02 10.76
CA VAL A 20 29.99 7.86 10.39
C VAL A 20 31.25 7.02 10.48
N GLY A 21 32.03 6.98 9.40
CA GLY A 21 33.26 6.22 9.30
C GLY A 21 33.99 6.51 7.99
N PRO A 22 35.10 5.80 7.72
CA PRO A 22 35.75 5.81 6.41
C PRO A 22 34.74 5.46 5.30
N GLU A 23 34.88 6.11 4.13
CA GLU A 23 33.90 5.96 3.03
C GLU A 23 33.75 4.51 2.60
N ASP A 24 34.83 3.76 2.54
CA ASP A 24 34.86 2.38 2.07
C ASP A 24 34.04 1.45 2.97
N GLU A 25 34.18 1.57 4.29
CA GLU A 25 33.43 0.76 5.27
C GLU A 25 31.96 1.14 5.32
N VAL A 26 31.65 2.44 5.28
CA VAL A 26 30.26 2.93 5.34
C VAL A 26 29.53 2.59 4.06
N ARG A 27 30.20 2.63 2.92
CA ARG A 27 29.62 2.27 1.62
C ARG A 27 29.18 0.81 1.58
N GLU A 28 30.01 -0.11 2.04
CA GLU A 28 29.65 -1.54 2.07
C GLU A 28 28.41 -1.81 2.92
N ILE A 29 28.35 -1.22 4.13
CA ILE A 29 27.20 -1.36 5.04
C ILE A 29 25.92 -0.79 4.40
N TYR A 30 26.04 0.36 3.73
CA TYR A 30 24.91 0.99 3.06
C TYR A 30 24.41 0.17 1.88
N GLU A 31 25.31 -0.29 1.01
CA GLU A 31 24.96 -1.09 -0.17
C GLU A 31 24.35 -2.44 0.20
N GLU A 32 24.85 -3.08 1.25
CA GLU A 32 24.26 -4.31 1.76
C GLU A 32 22.86 -4.08 2.31
N ALA A 33 22.67 -3.08 3.16
CA ALA A 33 21.35 -2.74 3.71
C ALA A 33 20.36 -2.33 2.61
N TYR A 34 20.82 -1.59 1.60
CA TYR A 34 19.99 -1.18 0.46
C TYR A 34 19.58 -2.39 -0.39
N ARG A 35 20.54 -3.27 -0.73
CA ARG A 35 20.26 -4.51 -1.49
C ARG A 35 19.23 -5.37 -0.77
N TRP A 36 19.41 -5.62 0.52
CA TRP A 36 18.46 -6.40 1.31
C TRP A 36 17.07 -5.76 1.32
N ARG A 37 17.00 -4.47 1.52
CA ARG A 37 15.73 -3.73 1.54
C ARG A 37 14.98 -3.84 0.21
N VAL A 38 15.68 -3.61 -0.89
CA VAL A 38 15.05 -3.67 -2.23
C VAL A 38 14.72 -5.10 -2.61
N THR A 39 15.65 -6.04 -2.43
CA THR A 39 15.45 -7.46 -2.81
C THR A 39 14.33 -8.09 -1.99
N ALA A 40 14.29 -7.87 -0.68
CA ALA A 40 13.22 -8.40 0.17
C ALA A 40 11.86 -7.81 -0.21
N SER A 41 11.78 -6.50 -0.46
CA SER A 41 10.53 -5.85 -0.88
C SER A 41 10.04 -6.37 -2.23
N LEU A 42 10.95 -6.58 -3.20
CA LEU A 42 10.59 -7.14 -4.50
C LEU A 42 10.15 -8.61 -4.39
N ALA A 43 10.82 -9.41 -3.57
CA ALA A 43 10.42 -10.80 -3.33
C ALA A 43 9.01 -10.89 -2.72
N VAL A 44 8.72 -10.05 -1.72
CA VAL A 44 7.39 -9.98 -1.11
C VAL A 44 6.36 -9.48 -2.13
N ALA A 45 6.68 -8.44 -2.92
CA ALA A 45 5.77 -7.93 -3.94
C ALA A 45 5.44 -8.99 -5.01
N LEU A 46 6.45 -9.76 -5.45
CA LEU A 46 6.24 -10.85 -6.41
C LEU A 46 5.37 -11.97 -5.82
N PHE A 47 5.62 -12.35 -4.58
CA PHE A 47 4.81 -13.35 -3.88
C PHE A 47 3.35 -12.87 -3.75
N SER A 48 3.13 -11.64 -3.29
CA SER A 48 1.79 -11.03 -3.20
C SER A 48 1.10 -10.95 -4.55
N LEU A 49 1.84 -10.66 -5.63
CA LEU A 49 1.29 -10.65 -6.99
C LEU A 49 0.80 -12.03 -7.41
N VAL A 50 1.58 -13.08 -7.16
CA VAL A 50 1.19 -14.47 -7.46
C VAL A 50 -0.07 -14.85 -6.68
N VAL A 51 -0.11 -14.55 -5.37
CA VAL A 51 -1.27 -14.82 -4.53
C VAL A 51 -2.51 -14.05 -5.02
N SER A 52 -2.33 -12.77 -5.39
CA SER A 52 -3.40 -11.95 -5.96
C SER A 52 -3.97 -12.57 -7.24
N VAL A 53 -3.10 -12.94 -8.19
CA VAL A 53 -3.52 -13.56 -9.45
C VAL A 53 -4.26 -14.86 -9.19
N MET A 54 -3.73 -15.73 -8.31
CA MET A 54 -4.41 -16.98 -7.96
C MET A 54 -5.78 -16.74 -7.33
N ALA A 55 -5.90 -15.80 -6.41
CA ALA A 55 -7.17 -15.47 -5.78
C ALA A 55 -8.19 -14.92 -6.78
N LEU A 56 -7.77 -14.05 -7.68
CA LEU A 56 -8.64 -13.51 -8.74
C LEU A 56 -9.05 -14.57 -9.77
N VAL A 57 -8.15 -15.48 -10.13
CA VAL A 57 -8.49 -16.62 -11.00
C VAL A 57 -9.51 -17.54 -10.31
N LEU A 58 -9.31 -17.86 -9.04
CA LEU A 58 -10.27 -18.63 -8.26
C LEU A 58 -11.64 -17.92 -8.17
N TRP A 59 -11.63 -16.62 -7.97
CA TRP A 59 -12.85 -15.82 -8.00
C TRP A 59 -13.58 -15.95 -9.34
N MET A 60 -12.87 -15.80 -10.46
CA MET A 60 -13.46 -15.89 -11.80
C MET A 60 -13.94 -17.30 -12.14
N THR A 61 -13.23 -18.34 -11.73
CA THR A 61 -13.56 -19.73 -12.09
C THR A 61 -14.63 -20.33 -11.19
N LEU A 62 -14.65 -20.01 -9.91
CA LEU A 62 -15.59 -20.57 -8.94
C LEU A 62 -16.91 -19.79 -8.86
N GLY A 63 -16.92 -18.51 -9.26
CA GLY A 63 -18.10 -17.65 -9.24
C GLY A 63 -19.20 -18.02 -10.24
N GLY A 64 -18.88 -18.83 -11.27
CA GLY A 64 -19.82 -19.18 -12.34
C GLY A 64 -20.74 -20.38 -12.09
N HIS A 65 -20.55 -21.20 -11.06
CA HIS A 65 -21.12 -22.55 -11.00
C HIS A 65 -22.17 -22.82 -9.91
N GLY A 66 -22.67 -21.84 -9.16
CA GLY A 66 -23.66 -22.15 -8.12
C GLY A 66 -24.51 -20.98 -7.62
N LYS A 67 -25.79 -20.98 -7.97
CA LYS A 67 -26.74 -19.90 -7.65
C LYS A 67 -27.09 -19.68 -6.16
N ALA A 68 -26.73 -20.56 -5.26
CA ALA A 68 -27.16 -20.47 -3.84
C ALA A 68 -26.03 -20.21 -2.82
N SER A 69 -24.77 -20.57 -3.11
CA SER A 69 -23.62 -20.38 -2.20
C SER A 69 -22.52 -19.48 -2.79
N GLY A 70 -22.67 -19.09 -4.05
CA GLY A 70 -21.65 -18.36 -4.82
C GLY A 70 -21.28 -17.00 -4.24
N PHE A 71 -22.24 -16.23 -3.79
CA PHE A 71 -22.00 -14.85 -3.32
C PHE A 71 -21.08 -14.77 -2.07
N MET A 72 -21.11 -15.78 -1.19
CA MET A 72 -20.27 -15.80 -0.01
C MET A 72 -18.79 -16.13 -0.34
N ARG A 73 -18.57 -17.07 -1.28
CA ARG A 73 -17.21 -17.45 -1.72
C ARG A 73 -16.59 -16.42 -2.64
N ASP A 74 -17.40 -15.80 -3.48
CA ASP A 74 -16.94 -14.79 -4.44
C ASP A 74 -16.32 -13.57 -3.73
N GLY A 75 -16.94 -13.07 -2.66
CA GLY A 75 -16.42 -11.94 -1.90
C GLY A 75 -15.11 -12.23 -1.17
N LEU A 76 -14.89 -13.47 -0.73
CA LEU A 76 -13.68 -13.89 -0.04
C LEU A 76 -12.44 -13.79 -0.97
N TYR A 77 -12.52 -14.45 -2.12
CA TYR A 77 -11.39 -14.47 -3.06
C TYR A 77 -11.14 -13.11 -3.68
N LEU A 78 -12.21 -12.36 -3.98
CA LEU A 78 -12.09 -11.00 -4.48
C LEU A 78 -11.38 -10.08 -3.49
N SER A 79 -11.82 -10.08 -2.22
CA SER A 79 -11.22 -9.24 -1.19
C SER A 79 -9.75 -9.62 -0.93
N ALA A 80 -9.42 -10.90 -0.91
CA ALA A 80 -8.04 -11.37 -0.81
C ALA A 80 -7.19 -10.91 -1.99
N GLY A 81 -7.65 -11.12 -3.22
CA GLY A 81 -6.91 -10.75 -4.42
C GLY A 81 -6.68 -9.25 -4.53
N VAL A 82 -7.70 -8.44 -4.24
CA VAL A 82 -7.58 -6.98 -4.26
C VAL A 82 -6.68 -6.49 -3.12
N ALA A 83 -6.74 -7.08 -1.93
CA ALA A 83 -5.83 -6.73 -0.83
C ALA A 83 -4.37 -6.92 -1.23
N GLU A 84 -4.02 -8.09 -1.76
CA GLU A 84 -2.66 -8.38 -2.21
C GLU A 84 -2.21 -7.46 -3.35
N LEU A 85 -3.09 -7.12 -4.28
CA LEU A 85 -2.78 -6.17 -5.35
C LEU A 85 -2.48 -4.77 -4.79
N CYS A 86 -3.28 -4.30 -3.84
CA CYS A 86 -3.03 -3.04 -3.15
C CYS A 86 -1.68 -3.06 -2.41
N TRP A 87 -1.32 -4.19 -1.81
CA TRP A 87 -0.03 -4.37 -1.15
C TRP A 87 1.15 -4.31 -2.13
N VAL A 88 1.03 -4.92 -3.31
CA VAL A 88 2.03 -4.80 -4.38
C VAL A 88 2.24 -3.34 -4.79
N VAL A 89 1.15 -2.59 -5.00
CA VAL A 89 1.23 -1.15 -5.32
C VAL A 89 1.94 -0.40 -4.18
N ARG A 90 1.65 -0.71 -2.93
CA ARG A 90 2.31 -0.08 -1.77
C ARG A 90 3.80 -0.38 -1.71
N LEU A 91 4.21 -1.61 -2.01
CA LEU A 91 5.63 -1.99 -2.03
C LEU A 91 6.40 -1.40 -3.21
N SER A 92 5.73 -1.04 -4.30
CA SER A 92 6.37 -0.44 -5.47
C SER A 92 7.09 0.89 -5.14
N ASP A 93 6.71 1.58 -4.07
CA ASP A 93 7.37 2.80 -3.59
C ASP A 93 8.85 2.58 -3.20
N VAL A 94 9.19 1.37 -2.76
CA VAL A 94 10.58 1.00 -2.41
C VAL A 94 11.43 0.77 -3.66
N ALA A 95 10.81 0.23 -4.73
CA ALA A 95 11.51 -0.12 -5.97
C ALA A 95 11.61 1.07 -6.95
N ILE A 96 10.63 1.97 -6.91
CA ILE A 96 10.53 3.10 -7.84
C ILE A 96 11.22 4.33 -7.22
N THR A 97 12.42 4.64 -7.67
CA THR A 97 13.16 5.84 -7.27
C THR A 97 12.60 7.11 -7.89
N HIS A 98 12.11 7.01 -9.14
CA HIS A 98 11.53 8.13 -9.88
C HIS A 98 10.07 7.79 -10.21
N PRO A 99 9.08 8.31 -9.47
CA PRO A 99 7.68 8.02 -9.74
C PRO A 99 7.28 8.54 -11.14
N PRO A 100 6.38 7.81 -11.84
CA PRO A 100 5.94 8.17 -13.19
C PRO A 100 5.00 9.40 -13.23
N MET A 101 4.63 9.89 -12.06
CA MET A 101 3.73 11.04 -11.89
C MET A 101 4.27 12.01 -10.83
N SER A 102 3.69 13.22 -10.74
CA SER A 102 4.09 14.20 -9.74
C SER A 102 3.93 13.66 -8.31
N TRP A 103 4.81 14.09 -7.41
CA TRP A 103 4.91 13.55 -6.05
C TRP A 103 3.58 13.59 -5.24
N PRO A 104 2.76 14.65 -5.28
CA PRO A 104 1.48 14.65 -4.57
C PRO A 104 0.53 13.55 -5.04
N TRP A 105 0.47 13.28 -6.35
CA TRP A 105 -0.33 12.20 -6.91
C TRP A 105 0.21 10.83 -6.57
N TRP A 106 1.53 10.65 -6.60
CA TRP A 106 2.16 9.40 -6.19
C TRP A 106 1.86 9.07 -4.73
N SER A 107 2.00 10.07 -3.84
CA SER A 107 1.66 9.93 -2.43
C SER A 107 0.18 9.58 -2.21
N ALA A 108 -0.72 10.18 -2.98
CA ALA A 108 -2.14 9.86 -2.93
C ALA A 108 -2.42 8.40 -3.34
N VAL A 109 -1.79 7.92 -4.42
CA VAL A 109 -1.90 6.52 -4.89
C VAL A 109 -1.38 5.55 -3.83
N GLN A 110 -0.22 5.83 -3.23
CA GLN A 110 0.38 5.00 -2.19
C GLN A 110 -0.49 4.94 -0.93
N THR A 111 -1.08 6.05 -0.52
CA THR A 111 -1.98 6.12 0.63
C THR A 111 -3.28 5.39 0.35
N MET A 112 -3.83 5.56 -0.86
CA MET A 112 -5.04 4.86 -1.30
C MET A 112 -4.82 3.34 -1.38
N ALA A 113 -3.67 2.89 -1.88
CA ALA A 113 -3.31 1.48 -1.92
C ALA A 113 -3.22 0.89 -0.50
N PHE A 114 -2.62 1.61 0.45
CA PHE A 114 -2.56 1.17 1.83
C PHE A 114 -3.94 1.12 2.50
N ALA A 115 -4.78 2.14 2.29
CA ALA A 115 -6.16 2.14 2.77
C ALA A 115 -6.97 1.00 2.14
N GLY A 116 -6.80 0.75 0.84
CA GLY A 116 -7.43 -0.35 0.12
C GLY A 116 -7.04 -1.72 0.68
N TRP A 117 -5.77 -1.90 1.00
CA TRP A 117 -5.29 -3.11 1.66
C TRP A 117 -5.98 -3.33 3.01
N ILE A 118 -6.04 -2.32 3.89
CA ILE A 118 -6.71 -2.41 5.20
C ILE A 118 -8.20 -2.74 5.02
N CYS A 119 -8.87 -2.05 4.11
CA CYS A 119 -10.30 -2.26 3.87
C CYS A 119 -10.59 -3.68 3.35
N CYS A 120 -9.82 -4.14 2.36
CA CYS A 120 -9.99 -5.47 1.79
C CYS A 120 -9.60 -6.59 2.76
N ALA A 121 -8.54 -6.41 3.56
CA ALA A 121 -8.17 -7.34 4.62
C ALA A 121 -9.28 -7.42 5.70
N GLY A 122 -9.86 -6.29 6.08
CA GLY A 122 -11.02 -6.24 6.98
C GLY A 122 -12.23 -6.99 6.41
N LEU A 123 -12.55 -6.76 5.14
CA LEU A 123 -13.63 -7.49 4.46
C LEU A 123 -13.35 -8.99 4.37
N PHE A 124 -12.11 -9.38 4.06
CA PHE A 124 -11.68 -10.78 4.05
C PHE A 124 -11.89 -11.44 5.42
N CYS A 125 -11.44 -10.82 6.51
CA CYS A 125 -11.65 -11.32 7.86
C CYS A 125 -13.14 -11.49 8.20
N HIS A 126 -13.97 -10.55 7.76
CA HIS A 126 -15.42 -10.65 7.96
C HIS A 126 -16.05 -11.79 7.17
N HIS A 127 -15.55 -12.06 5.96
CA HIS A 127 -15.99 -13.21 5.17
C HIS A 127 -15.60 -14.52 5.82
N VAL A 128 -14.36 -14.63 6.32
CA VAL A 128 -13.87 -15.82 7.02
C VAL A 128 -14.66 -16.08 8.30
N ALA A 129 -14.96 -15.03 9.06
CA ALA A 129 -15.72 -15.12 10.32
C ALA A 129 -17.22 -15.39 10.12
N GLY A 130 -17.72 -15.34 8.89
CA GLY A 130 -19.15 -15.56 8.60
C GLY A 130 -20.08 -14.45 9.09
N TRP A 131 -19.54 -13.28 9.45
CA TRP A 131 -20.28 -12.16 10.03
C TRP A 131 -21.15 -11.37 9.05
N GLN A 132 -21.22 -11.80 7.80
CA GLN A 132 -21.96 -11.12 6.72
C GLN A 132 -23.46 -10.98 6.99
N ARG A 133 -24.02 -11.83 7.86
CA ARG A 133 -25.46 -11.82 8.22
C ARG A 133 -25.78 -10.86 9.37
N LEU A 134 -24.77 -10.26 10.01
CA LEU A 134 -25.00 -9.33 11.11
C LEU A 134 -25.54 -8.01 10.58
N ALA A 135 -26.57 -7.46 11.25
CA ALA A 135 -27.25 -6.23 10.84
C ALA A 135 -26.29 -5.02 10.76
N GLY A 136 -25.23 -4.99 11.58
CA GLY A 136 -24.19 -3.94 11.56
C GLY A 136 -23.22 -4.00 10.40
N MET A 137 -23.19 -5.09 9.61
CA MET A 137 -22.19 -5.29 8.56
C MET A 137 -22.22 -4.23 7.46
N ARG A 138 -23.40 -3.75 7.10
CA ARG A 138 -23.55 -2.67 6.11
C ARG A 138 -22.87 -1.39 6.57
N TRP A 139 -22.94 -1.08 7.85
CA TRP A 139 -22.26 0.08 8.44
C TRP A 139 -20.73 -0.06 8.34
N VAL A 140 -20.20 -1.23 8.67
CA VAL A 140 -18.76 -1.49 8.56
C VAL A 140 -18.30 -1.33 7.11
N GLN A 141 -19.01 -1.91 6.14
CA GLN A 141 -18.71 -1.76 4.72
C GLN A 141 -18.77 -0.29 4.26
N THR A 142 -19.78 0.47 4.70
CA THR A 142 -19.91 1.89 4.36
C THR A 142 -18.74 2.70 4.95
N VAL A 143 -18.35 2.44 6.21
CA VAL A 143 -17.22 3.12 6.85
C VAL A 143 -15.91 2.79 6.13
N LEU A 144 -15.66 1.52 5.81
CA LEU A 144 -14.46 1.11 5.08
C LEU A 144 -14.40 1.74 3.68
N LEU A 145 -15.51 1.77 2.96
CA LEU A 145 -15.61 2.45 1.67
C LEU A 145 -15.37 3.96 1.81
N GLY A 146 -15.94 4.59 2.82
CA GLY A 146 -15.72 6.01 3.12
C GLY A 146 -14.25 6.31 3.40
N LEU A 147 -13.59 5.51 4.23
CA LEU A 147 -12.15 5.62 4.51
C LEU A 147 -11.31 5.46 3.24
N PHE A 148 -11.64 4.49 2.41
CA PHE A 148 -10.95 4.28 1.14
C PHE A 148 -11.08 5.48 0.20
N LEU A 149 -12.30 5.97 -0.01
CA LEU A 149 -12.58 7.11 -0.91
C LEU A 149 -11.99 8.43 -0.41
N THR A 150 -11.95 8.65 0.91
CA THR A 150 -11.38 9.88 1.50
C THR A 150 -9.86 9.86 1.61
N SER A 151 -9.22 8.70 1.54
CA SER A 151 -7.77 8.55 1.71
C SER A 151 -6.96 9.29 0.64
N ALA A 152 -7.37 9.23 -0.64
CA ALA A 152 -6.67 9.88 -1.74
C ALA A 152 -6.73 11.42 -1.67
N PRO A 153 -7.92 12.05 -1.55
CA PRO A 153 -8.00 13.51 -1.41
C PRO A 153 -7.33 14.02 -0.13
N ALA A 154 -7.44 13.29 0.98
CA ALA A 154 -6.77 13.67 2.22
C ALA A 154 -5.25 13.66 2.08
N ALA A 155 -4.67 12.62 1.44
CA ALA A 155 -3.24 12.54 1.18
C ALA A 155 -2.77 13.64 0.23
N TYR A 156 -3.52 13.92 -0.83
CA TYR A 156 -3.21 14.97 -1.78
C TYR A 156 -3.21 16.36 -1.12
N LEU A 157 -4.26 16.67 -0.34
CA LEU A 157 -4.36 17.93 0.38
C LEU A 157 -3.25 18.09 1.43
N ALA A 158 -2.92 17.02 2.16
CA ALA A 158 -1.82 17.05 3.14
C ALA A 158 -0.48 17.40 2.48
N GLN A 159 -0.21 16.90 1.27
CA GLN A 159 1.01 17.20 0.54
C GLN A 159 1.03 18.64 0.01
N THR A 160 -0.07 19.12 -0.52
CA THR A 160 -0.18 20.50 -1.07
C THR A 160 -0.11 21.56 0.02
N HIS A 161 -0.77 21.33 1.17
CA HIS A 161 -0.71 22.25 2.30
C HIS A 161 0.66 22.31 2.97
N GLN A 162 1.38 21.18 3.06
CA GLN A 162 2.75 21.20 3.59
C GLN A 162 3.70 21.99 2.71
N ASN A 163 3.59 21.86 1.38
CA ASN A 163 4.39 22.64 0.45
C ASN A 163 4.11 24.15 0.56
N ALA A 164 2.86 24.54 0.81
CA ALA A 164 2.50 25.95 1.03
C ALA A 164 3.13 26.53 2.32
N LEU A 165 3.17 25.75 3.40
CA LEU A 165 3.78 26.18 4.67
C LEU A 165 5.29 26.38 4.57
N TYR A 166 5.99 25.58 3.78
CA TYR A 166 7.45 25.73 3.55
C TYR A 166 7.81 26.93 2.65
N LEU A 167 6.88 27.40 1.83
CA LEU A 167 7.09 28.59 0.98
C LEU A 167 6.80 29.92 1.70
N THR A 168 6.17 29.86 2.88
CA THR A 168 5.81 31.04 3.69
C THR A 168 6.72 31.26 4.91
N LEU A 169 7.68 30.40 5.14
CA LEU A 169 8.74 30.51 6.17
C LEU A 169 10.12 30.76 5.52
#